data_1eec0cca4978cabb189d156b88861394
#
_entry.id   1eec0cca4978cabb189d156b88861394
#
_cell.length_a   1.000
_cell.length_b   1.000
_cell.length_c   1.000
_cell.angle_alpha   90.00
_cell.angle_beta   90.00
_cell.angle_gamma   90.00
#
_symmetry.space_group_name_H-M   'P 1'
#
loop_
_entity.id
_entity.type
_entity.pdbx_description
1 polymer ?
#
loop_
_entity_poly.entity_id
_entity_poly.type
_entity_poly.pdbx_seq_one_letter_code
_entity_poly.pdbx_strand_id
1 'polypeptide(L)'
;MQFISADNHLDLLWMPRDTWQSRLPAKLREAGPKVVETERGSFWQFEGQQRGAAADGSSNEVMLKILRDRGFDAPDGTLPPSDPEILVDYMDQCGMMAAVTFGGVAWKTMEDVELQRAVYDAYNEFAIGVGQATNGRVLILPGVFPRSPDECPGQIETLAKRGVRAVEFPYWDVRTPLFEEEWEETWATAAEAGVVICGHLSIPGGPANAAPQRRGARLAWASAVPMTVSNAIGQLIFAGVFERYPSLQFCFAETRIGWAPFFADWMDRQIRIGRADDPRQATSERPRDSVLIKKMPTEYFRQNVTLTFEEDTWGVHLLDEPESCLADVALWGGDFPHPQGVWGPSVDEKLDEVFAGVSEATKRRVLYEHAAELSGIRVPAEA
;
A
#
# COMPACT_ATOMS: atom_id res chain seq x y z
N MET A 1 -20.06 -5.17 -13.13
CA MET A 1 -19.95 -5.50 -11.67
C MET A 1 -19.49 -4.25 -10.94
N GLN A 2 -19.98 -3.95 -9.72
CA GLN A 2 -19.47 -2.82 -8.94
C GLN A 2 -18.35 -3.30 -8.05
N PHE A 3 -17.24 -2.54 -7.96
CA PHE A 3 -16.08 -2.91 -7.17
C PHE A 3 -15.35 -1.68 -6.61
N ILE A 4 -14.52 -1.90 -5.61
CA ILE A 4 -13.54 -0.94 -5.07
C ILE A 4 -12.15 -1.48 -5.42
N SER A 5 -11.31 -0.66 -6.05
CA SER A 5 -9.90 -1.00 -6.19
C SER A 5 -9.15 -0.59 -4.93
N ALA A 6 -8.63 -1.58 -4.20
CA ALA A 6 -7.89 -1.34 -2.98
C ALA A 6 -6.39 -1.04 -3.20
N ASP A 7 -5.97 -1.00 -4.46
CA ASP A 7 -4.58 -0.79 -4.86
C ASP A 7 -4.52 -0.11 -6.23
N ASN A 8 -4.33 1.19 -6.21
CA ASN A 8 -4.01 2.01 -7.37
C ASN A 8 -2.78 2.86 -7.04
N HIS A 9 -2.22 3.55 -8.03
CA HIS A 9 -0.99 4.29 -7.87
C HIS A 9 -1.03 5.73 -8.33
N LEU A 10 -0.35 6.58 -7.57
CA LEU A 10 0.02 7.92 -7.94
C LEU A 10 1.54 8.08 -7.88
N ASP A 11 2.22 7.57 -8.89
CA ASP A 11 3.68 7.70 -9.00
C ASP A 11 4.14 9.15 -9.25
N LEU A 12 5.42 9.41 -8.99
CA LEU A 12 6.03 10.70 -9.28
C LEU A 12 5.82 11.16 -10.73
N LEU A 13 5.76 10.23 -11.68
CA LEU A 13 5.47 10.52 -13.09
C LEU A 13 4.18 11.30 -13.28
N TRP A 14 3.17 11.04 -12.44
CA TRP A 14 1.83 11.60 -12.55
C TRP A 14 1.58 12.79 -11.63
N MET A 15 2.59 13.20 -10.84
CA MET A 15 2.44 14.35 -9.95
C MET A 15 2.47 15.67 -10.72
N PRO A 16 1.53 16.60 -10.46
CA PRO A 16 1.60 17.95 -10.99
C PRO A 16 2.91 18.66 -10.59
N ARG A 17 3.54 19.33 -11.56
CA ARG A 17 4.89 19.92 -11.39
C ARG A 17 5.03 20.92 -10.23
N ASP A 18 3.94 21.59 -9.90
CA ASP A 18 3.90 22.62 -8.86
C ASP A 18 3.49 22.09 -7.48
N THR A 19 3.17 20.80 -7.36
CA THR A 19 2.64 20.18 -6.13
C THR A 19 3.42 20.61 -4.88
N TRP A 20 4.74 20.53 -4.93
CA TRP A 20 5.59 20.90 -3.80
C TRP A 20 6.02 22.36 -3.83
N GLN A 21 6.40 22.88 -5.00
CA GLN A 21 6.94 24.24 -5.10
C GLN A 21 5.92 25.31 -4.68
N SER A 22 4.63 25.07 -4.89
CA SER A 22 3.55 25.95 -4.45
C SER A 22 3.28 25.91 -2.94
N ARG A 23 3.56 24.77 -2.29
CA ARG A 23 3.21 24.49 -0.88
C ARG A 23 4.38 24.59 0.09
N LEU A 24 5.60 24.33 -0.35
CA LEU A 24 6.79 24.36 0.51
C LEU A 24 7.10 25.77 1.03
N PRO A 25 7.57 25.89 2.29
CA PRO A 25 8.18 27.10 2.80
C PRO A 25 9.30 27.61 1.89
N ALA A 26 9.40 28.92 1.70
CA ALA A 26 10.34 29.52 0.75
C ALA A 26 11.80 29.04 0.94
N LYS A 27 12.23 28.86 2.20
CA LYS A 27 13.59 28.40 2.54
C LYS A 27 13.89 26.96 2.10
N LEU A 28 12.85 26.12 1.89
CA LEU A 28 13.00 24.70 1.52
C LEU A 28 12.80 24.44 0.02
N ARG A 29 12.29 25.42 -0.74
CA ARG A 29 11.94 25.22 -2.16
C ARG A 29 13.13 24.83 -3.03
N GLU A 30 14.31 25.40 -2.76
CA GLU A 30 15.49 25.09 -3.58
C GLU A 30 15.94 23.63 -3.44
N ALA A 31 15.94 23.08 -2.24
CA ALA A 31 16.27 21.67 -1.98
C ALA A 31 15.09 20.73 -2.21
N GLY A 32 13.86 21.25 -2.18
CA GLY A 32 12.62 20.49 -2.30
C GLY A 32 12.38 19.91 -3.70
N PRO A 33 11.33 19.05 -3.83
CA PRO A 33 10.97 18.45 -5.09
C PRO A 33 10.68 19.50 -6.17
N LYS A 34 11.40 19.44 -7.26
CA LYS A 34 11.21 20.27 -8.44
C LYS A 34 11.52 19.49 -9.72
N VAL A 35 10.89 19.87 -10.80
CA VAL A 35 11.17 19.27 -12.12
C VAL A 35 12.34 19.97 -12.76
N VAL A 36 13.29 19.19 -13.27
CA VAL A 36 14.45 19.68 -14.02
C VAL A 36 14.43 19.07 -15.42
N GLU A 37 14.68 19.94 -16.42
CA GLU A 37 14.80 19.53 -17.82
C GLU A 37 16.22 19.06 -18.11
N THR A 38 16.33 17.95 -18.81
CA THR A 38 17.60 17.38 -19.26
C THR A 38 17.53 16.95 -20.71
N GLU A 39 18.66 16.61 -21.32
CA GLU A 39 18.70 16.02 -22.69
C GLU A 39 17.93 14.67 -22.76
N ARG A 40 17.64 14.03 -21.60
CA ARG A 40 16.93 12.76 -21.51
C ARG A 40 15.44 12.90 -21.18
N GLY A 41 14.95 14.14 -21.06
CA GLY A 41 13.58 14.46 -20.65
C GLY A 41 13.52 15.14 -19.27
N SER A 42 12.33 15.22 -18.74
CA SER A 42 12.02 15.87 -17.47
C SER A 42 12.11 14.88 -16.31
N PHE A 43 12.71 15.33 -15.20
CA PHE A 43 12.91 14.49 -14.02
C PHE A 43 12.61 15.26 -12.74
N TRP A 44 12.03 14.58 -11.78
CA TRP A 44 11.98 15.06 -10.42
C TRP A 44 13.36 15.06 -9.77
N GLN A 45 13.69 16.15 -9.13
CA GLN A 45 14.92 16.32 -8.36
C GLN A 45 14.59 16.69 -6.94
N PHE A 46 15.17 15.98 -5.97
CA PHE A 46 15.07 16.21 -4.53
C PHE A 46 16.50 16.31 -4.00
N GLU A 47 16.80 17.35 -3.22
CA GLU A 47 18.15 17.57 -2.66
C GLU A 47 19.27 17.48 -3.73
N GLY A 48 19.01 18.01 -4.92
CA GLY A 48 19.95 17.94 -6.03
C GLY A 48 20.07 16.59 -6.74
N GLN A 49 19.37 15.54 -6.28
CA GLN A 49 19.41 14.19 -6.85
C GLN A 49 18.18 13.90 -7.70
N GLN A 50 18.37 13.32 -8.89
CA GLN A 50 17.25 12.81 -9.69
C GLN A 50 16.61 11.59 -9.02
N ARG A 51 15.28 11.60 -8.89
CA ARG A 51 14.52 10.57 -8.17
C ARG A 51 13.49 9.83 -9.02
N GLY A 52 13.13 10.31 -10.17
CA GLY A 52 12.18 9.68 -11.09
C GLY A 52 11.84 10.58 -12.25
N ALA A 53 11.20 10.02 -13.28
CA ALA A 53 10.69 10.78 -14.41
C ALA A 53 9.56 11.71 -13.95
N ALA A 54 9.44 12.87 -14.60
CA ALA A 54 8.32 13.79 -14.43
C ALA A 54 7.43 13.75 -15.67
N ALA A 55 6.16 14.07 -15.49
CA ALA A 55 5.16 14.03 -16.54
C ALA A 55 5.28 15.24 -17.47
N ASP A 56 6.14 15.10 -18.41
CA ASP A 56 6.13 15.77 -19.71
C ASP A 56 7.22 15.13 -20.59
N GLY A 57 7.03 15.17 -21.86
CA GLY A 57 7.91 14.54 -22.83
C GLY A 57 7.65 13.03 -23.02
N SER A 58 8.66 12.31 -23.51
CA SER A 58 8.52 10.96 -24.04
C SER A 58 8.02 9.90 -23.05
N SER A 59 8.36 10.04 -21.77
CA SER A 59 7.93 9.07 -20.75
C SER A 59 6.42 9.16 -20.52
N ASN A 60 5.86 10.36 -20.46
CA ASN A 60 4.42 10.56 -20.31
C ASN A 60 3.67 10.10 -21.56
N GLU A 61 4.16 10.40 -22.74
CA GLU A 61 3.54 9.97 -24.01
C GLU A 61 3.42 8.43 -24.09
N VAL A 62 4.45 7.70 -23.68
CA VAL A 62 4.42 6.24 -23.66
C VAL A 62 3.34 5.73 -22.70
N MET A 63 3.25 6.31 -21.51
CA MET A 63 2.24 5.91 -20.52
C MET A 63 0.84 6.31 -20.96
N LEU A 64 0.64 7.51 -21.50
CA LEU A 64 -0.65 7.92 -22.07
C LEU A 64 -1.07 7.01 -23.23
N LYS A 65 -0.11 6.57 -24.04
CA LYS A 65 -0.41 5.59 -25.09
C LYS A 65 -0.90 4.26 -24.51
N ILE A 66 -0.30 3.76 -23.43
CA ILE A 66 -0.74 2.53 -22.77
C ILE A 66 -2.18 2.69 -22.26
N LEU A 67 -2.50 3.84 -21.65
CA LEU A 67 -3.86 4.13 -21.21
C LEU A 67 -4.86 4.08 -22.38
N ARG A 68 -4.51 4.75 -23.49
CA ARG A 68 -5.37 4.78 -24.71
C ARG A 68 -5.50 3.39 -25.35
N ASP A 69 -4.42 2.63 -25.46
CA ASP A 69 -4.44 1.26 -25.99
C ASP A 69 -5.38 0.34 -25.19
N ARG A 70 -5.63 0.66 -23.92
CA ARG A 70 -6.61 -0.01 -23.05
C ARG A 70 -8.01 0.60 -23.09
N GLY A 71 -8.25 1.56 -23.97
CA GLY A 71 -9.55 2.17 -24.17
C GLY A 71 -9.86 3.36 -23.25
N PHE A 72 -8.85 3.87 -22.55
CA PHE A 72 -9.00 5.05 -21.69
C PHE A 72 -8.76 6.34 -22.50
N ASP A 73 -9.69 7.28 -22.44
CA ASP A 73 -9.53 8.57 -23.11
C ASP A 73 -8.64 9.50 -22.27
N ALA A 74 -7.34 9.47 -22.56
CA ALA A 74 -6.35 10.31 -21.89
C ALA A 74 -5.82 11.36 -22.87
N PRO A 75 -6.28 12.61 -22.82
CA PRO A 75 -5.78 13.68 -23.67
C PRO A 75 -4.29 13.95 -23.49
N ASP A 76 -3.64 14.47 -24.54
CA ASP A 76 -2.22 14.84 -24.47
C ASP A 76 -1.97 15.88 -23.37
N GLY A 77 -0.90 15.69 -22.60
CA GLY A 77 -0.50 16.59 -21.53
C GLY A 77 -1.31 16.48 -20.25
N THR A 78 -2.26 15.55 -20.16
CA THR A 78 -3.00 15.29 -18.92
C THR A 78 -2.24 14.37 -17.95
N LEU A 79 -2.66 14.36 -16.70
CA LEU A 79 -2.11 13.53 -15.62
C LEU A 79 -3.23 12.67 -15.00
N PRO A 80 -3.77 11.67 -15.72
CA PRO A 80 -4.98 10.97 -15.32
C PRO A 80 -4.99 10.47 -13.86
N PRO A 81 -3.91 9.90 -13.30
CA PRO A 81 -3.91 9.44 -11.91
C PRO A 81 -3.94 10.53 -10.83
N SER A 82 -3.73 11.81 -11.21
CA SER A 82 -3.76 12.94 -10.29
C SER A 82 -4.84 13.98 -10.59
N ASP A 83 -5.53 13.85 -11.71
CA ASP A 83 -6.60 14.75 -12.14
C ASP A 83 -7.96 14.23 -11.65
N PRO A 84 -8.65 14.94 -10.73
CA PRO A 84 -9.90 14.44 -10.15
C PRO A 84 -11.03 14.21 -11.15
N GLU A 85 -11.15 15.04 -12.18
CA GLU A 85 -12.21 14.92 -13.18
C GLU A 85 -11.97 13.70 -14.06
N ILE A 86 -10.73 13.54 -14.56
CA ILE A 86 -10.34 12.39 -15.36
C ILE A 86 -10.45 11.07 -14.57
N LEU A 87 -10.05 11.09 -13.28
CA LEU A 87 -10.19 9.92 -12.41
C LEU A 87 -11.64 9.48 -12.24
N VAL A 88 -12.56 10.42 -12.00
CA VAL A 88 -13.99 10.12 -11.83
C VAL A 88 -14.56 9.56 -13.12
N ASP A 89 -14.27 10.19 -14.27
CA ASP A 89 -14.72 9.71 -15.57
C ASP A 89 -14.20 8.28 -15.87
N TYR A 90 -12.94 8.02 -15.54
CA TYR A 90 -12.34 6.68 -15.65
C TYR A 90 -13.06 5.66 -14.78
N MET A 91 -13.30 6.00 -13.52
CA MET A 91 -13.98 5.12 -12.57
C MET A 91 -15.40 4.78 -13.04
N ASP A 92 -16.10 5.76 -13.57
CA ASP A 92 -17.47 5.55 -14.11
C ASP A 92 -17.45 4.63 -15.34
N GLN A 93 -16.49 4.78 -16.24
CA GLN A 93 -16.32 3.90 -17.40
C GLN A 93 -16.02 2.44 -17.00
N CYS A 94 -15.33 2.23 -15.88
CA CYS A 94 -14.95 0.91 -15.40
C CYS A 94 -15.96 0.27 -14.44
N GLY A 95 -17.01 0.99 -14.01
CA GLY A 95 -17.89 0.54 -12.91
C GLY A 95 -17.20 0.54 -11.53
N MET A 96 -16.09 1.25 -11.41
CA MET A 96 -15.33 1.37 -10.15
C MET A 96 -16.03 2.36 -9.21
N MET A 97 -16.43 1.90 -8.04
CA MET A 97 -17.14 2.76 -7.07
C MET A 97 -16.20 3.68 -6.33
N ALA A 98 -15.07 3.16 -5.92
CA ALA A 98 -14.03 3.88 -5.20
C ALA A 98 -12.64 3.28 -5.44
N ALA A 99 -11.61 4.05 -5.11
CA ALA A 99 -10.21 3.63 -5.21
C ALA A 99 -9.40 4.04 -3.99
N VAL A 100 -8.59 3.13 -3.48
CA VAL A 100 -7.48 3.42 -2.57
C VAL A 100 -6.21 3.53 -3.41
N THR A 101 -5.49 4.63 -3.26
CA THR A 101 -4.35 4.96 -4.13
C THR A 101 -3.10 5.19 -3.30
N PHE A 102 -2.07 4.43 -3.58
CA PHE A 102 -0.75 4.57 -2.96
C PHE A 102 0.05 5.66 -3.65
N GLY A 103 0.80 6.44 -2.89
CA GLY A 103 1.52 7.59 -3.38
C GLY A 103 3.01 7.39 -3.54
N GLY A 104 3.58 8.06 -4.53
CA GLY A 104 5.00 7.95 -4.83
C GLY A 104 5.94 8.69 -3.87
N VAL A 105 5.43 9.41 -2.86
CA VAL A 105 6.27 10.19 -1.93
C VAL A 105 6.88 9.34 -0.81
N ALA A 106 6.16 8.34 -0.33
CA ALA A 106 6.61 7.45 0.73
C ALA A 106 7.91 6.69 0.39
N TRP A 107 8.24 6.59 -0.88
CA TRP A 107 9.42 5.90 -1.43
C TRP A 107 10.68 6.79 -1.48
N LYS A 108 10.61 8.04 -1.04
CA LYS A 108 11.66 9.05 -1.23
C LYS A 108 12.20 9.54 0.10
N THR A 109 13.19 8.82 0.62
CA THR A 109 13.94 9.24 1.79
C THR A 109 14.82 10.45 1.46
N MET A 110 14.84 11.45 2.32
CA MET A 110 15.65 12.66 2.21
C MET A 110 16.64 12.72 3.37
N GLU A 111 17.77 13.39 3.17
CA GLU A 111 18.78 13.56 4.22
C GLU A 111 18.30 14.61 5.23
N ASP A 112 17.74 15.72 4.73
CA ASP A 112 17.20 16.79 5.56
C ASP A 112 15.82 16.39 6.11
N VAL A 113 15.74 16.19 7.43
CA VAL A 113 14.52 15.82 8.14
C VAL A 113 13.45 16.91 8.08
N GLU A 114 13.82 18.19 8.16
CA GLU A 114 12.86 19.30 8.06
C GLU A 114 12.25 19.34 6.66
N LEU A 115 13.09 19.17 5.64
CA LEU A 115 12.62 19.09 4.26
C LEU A 115 11.68 17.91 4.05
N GLN A 116 12.04 16.73 4.54
CA GLN A 116 11.22 15.54 4.39
C GLN A 116 9.82 15.73 5.02
N ARG A 117 9.74 16.28 6.24
CA ARG A 117 8.45 16.62 6.86
C ARG A 117 7.63 17.55 5.98
N ALA A 118 8.23 18.66 5.55
CA ALA A 118 7.53 19.63 4.71
C ALA A 118 7.07 19.04 3.37
N VAL A 119 7.83 18.10 2.80
CA VAL A 119 7.46 17.40 1.57
C VAL A 119 6.28 16.46 1.81
N TYR A 120 6.25 15.73 2.92
CA TYR A 120 5.11 14.89 3.30
C TYR A 120 3.86 15.73 3.59
N ASP A 121 4.00 16.84 4.33
CA ASP A 121 2.88 17.74 4.61
C ASP A 121 2.28 18.30 3.31
N ALA A 122 3.12 18.76 2.38
CA ALA A 122 2.68 19.27 1.08
C ALA A 122 1.99 18.20 0.22
N TYR A 123 2.51 16.98 0.25
CA TYR A 123 1.88 15.83 -0.42
C TYR A 123 0.53 15.47 0.23
N ASN A 124 0.46 15.42 1.56
CA ASN A 124 -0.76 15.09 2.28
C ASN A 124 -1.87 16.13 2.01
N GLU A 125 -1.52 17.41 1.91
CA GLU A 125 -2.46 18.46 1.48
C GLU A 125 -3.00 18.20 0.07
N PHE A 126 -2.14 17.81 -0.86
CA PHE A 126 -2.53 17.47 -2.22
C PHE A 126 -3.45 16.23 -2.24
N ALA A 127 -3.05 15.15 -1.56
CA ALA A 127 -3.79 13.90 -1.48
C ALA A 127 -5.22 14.09 -0.95
N ILE A 128 -5.35 14.81 0.17
CA ILE A 128 -6.64 15.16 0.77
C ILE A 128 -7.48 16.03 -0.18
N GLY A 129 -6.83 16.97 -0.90
CA GLY A 129 -7.50 17.81 -1.89
C GLY A 129 -8.13 17.01 -3.03
N VAL A 130 -7.44 16.00 -3.56
CA VAL A 130 -8.00 15.10 -4.59
C VAL A 130 -9.18 14.31 -4.03
N GLY A 131 -9.05 13.76 -2.82
CA GLY A 131 -10.15 13.06 -2.14
C GLY A 131 -11.40 13.93 -2.02
N GLN A 132 -11.25 15.21 -1.65
CA GLN A 132 -12.36 16.15 -1.57
C GLN A 132 -12.96 16.46 -2.94
N ALA A 133 -12.13 16.68 -3.95
CA ALA A 133 -12.56 16.98 -5.31
C ALA A 133 -13.31 15.81 -5.97
N THR A 134 -13.01 14.57 -5.59
CA THR A 134 -13.69 13.35 -6.05
C THR A 134 -14.87 12.92 -5.17
N ASN A 135 -15.34 13.80 -4.27
CA ASN A 135 -16.39 13.49 -3.29
C ASN A 135 -16.11 12.24 -2.43
N GLY A 136 -14.86 11.97 -2.14
CA GLY A 136 -14.41 10.82 -1.33
C GLY A 136 -14.37 9.49 -2.07
N ARG A 137 -14.55 9.48 -3.38
CA ARG A 137 -14.42 8.24 -4.18
C ARG A 137 -12.97 7.81 -4.35
N VAL A 138 -12.01 8.74 -4.34
CA VAL A 138 -10.59 8.44 -4.42
C VAL A 138 -9.95 8.76 -3.08
N LEU A 139 -9.36 7.77 -2.44
CA LEU A 139 -8.53 7.90 -1.26
C LEU A 139 -7.07 7.76 -1.68
N ILE A 140 -6.41 8.88 -2.00
CA ILE A 140 -4.95 8.88 -2.07
C ILE A 140 -4.45 8.86 -0.63
N LEU A 141 -3.68 7.85 -0.28
CA LEU A 141 -3.19 7.65 1.08
C LEU A 141 -2.23 8.77 1.48
N PRO A 142 -2.54 9.56 2.52
CA PRO A 142 -1.54 10.46 3.10
C PRO A 142 -0.41 9.66 3.73
N GLY A 143 0.82 10.13 3.56
CA GLY A 143 2.00 9.47 4.11
C GLY A 143 2.28 9.89 5.55
N VAL A 144 2.71 8.92 6.36
CA VAL A 144 3.27 9.14 7.69
C VAL A 144 4.79 9.00 7.62
N PHE A 145 5.49 9.88 8.30
CA PHE A 145 6.95 9.94 8.29
C PHE A 145 7.57 8.91 9.25
N PRO A 146 8.20 7.84 8.78
CA PRO A 146 8.53 6.69 9.62
C PRO A 146 9.92 6.74 10.26
N ARG A 147 10.70 7.80 10.06
CA ARG A 147 12.10 7.86 10.55
C ARG A 147 12.20 7.99 12.07
N SER A 148 11.17 8.52 12.69
CA SER A 148 11.10 8.80 14.11
C SER A 148 9.78 8.28 14.66
N PRO A 149 9.79 7.15 15.39
CA PRO A 149 8.56 6.57 15.94
C PRO A 149 7.74 7.55 16.79
N ASP A 150 8.41 8.43 17.54
CA ASP A 150 7.80 9.43 18.42
C ASP A 150 7.04 10.55 17.67
N GLU A 151 7.27 10.73 16.37
CA GLU A 151 6.55 11.71 15.57
C GLU A 151 5.30 11.16 14.91
N CYS A 152 5.24 9.85 14.69
CA CYS A 152 4.13 9.20 14.01
C CYS A 152 2.77 9.40 14.71
N PRO A 153 2.64 9.30 16.05
CA PRO A 153 1.37 9.51 16.75
C PRO A 153 0.74 10.86 16.40
N GLY A 154 1.51 11.96 16.53
CA GLY A 154 1.01 13.31 16.24
C GLY A 154 0.60 13.52 14.78
N GLN A 155 1.29 12.85 13.83
CA GLN A 155 0.92 12.89 12.41
C GLN A 155 -0.40 12.14 12.17
N ILE A 156 -0.55 10.92 12.72
CA ILE A 156 -1.78 10.12 12.62
C ILE A 156 -2.96 10.88 13.22
N GLU A 157 -2.82 11.44 14.41
CA GLU A 157 -3.87 12.26 15.04
C GLU A 157 -4.28 13.46 14.18
N THR A 158 -3.31 14.16 13.61
CA THR A 158 -3.56 15.32 12.75
C THR A 158 -4.35 14.92 11.50
N LEU A 159 -3.97 13.82 10.86
CA LEU A 159 -4.67 13.28 9.70
C LEU A 159 -6.07 12.78 10.06
N ALA A 160 -6.20 12.05 11.17
CA ALA A 160 -7.49 11.54 11.66
C ALA A 160 -8.49 12.67 11.97
N LYS A 161 -8.05 13.78 12.58
CA LYS A 161 -8.88 14.99 12.82
C LYS A 161 -9.38 15.63 11.51
N ARG A 162 -8.72 15.38 10.39
CA ARG A 162 -9.12 15.81 9.04
C ARG A 162 -10.03 14.79 8.34
N GLY A 163 -10.40 13.72 9.00
CA GLY A 163 -11.27 12.66 8.46
C GLY A 163 -10.53 11.55 7.70
N VAL A 164 -9.20 11.54 7.71
CA VAL A 164 -8.39 10.46 7.11
C VAL A 164 -8.59 9.17 7.91
N ARG A 165 -8.85 8.06 7.21
CA ARG A 165 -9.10 6.74 7.79
C ARG A 165 -8.03 5.71 7.44
N ALA A 166 -7.14 6.02 6.51
CA ALA A 166 -6.02 5.16 6.18
C ALA A 166 -4.80 6.01 5.79
N VAL A 167 -3.61 5.57 6.15
CA VAL A 167 -2.35 6.27 5.89
C VAL A 167 -1.33 5.33 5.29
N GLU A 168 -0.47 5.83 4.41
CA GLU A 168 0.66 5.08 3.89
C GLU A 168 1.83 5.16 4.87
N PHE A 169 2.33 3.99 5.25
CA PHE A 169 3.44 3.82 6.18
C PHE A 169 4.52 2.94 5.52
N PRO A 170 5.67 3.50 5.16
CA PRO A 170 6.75 2.76 4.53
C PRO A 170 7.50 1.87 5.55
N TYR A 171 6.86 0.80 5.99
CA TYR A 171 7.34 -0.15 7.01
C TYR A 171 8.73 -0.74 6.70
N TRP A 172 9.13 -0.69 5.46
CA TRP A 172 10.41 -1.19 4.96
C TRP A 172 11.56 -0.17 5.09
N ASP A 173 11.27 1.13 5.31
CA ASP A 173 12.28 2.21 5.52
C ASP A 173 12.42 2.60 6.99
N VAL A 174 11.86 1.83 7.91
CA VAL A 174 12.00 2.07 9.34
C VAL A 174 13.38 1.63 9.84
N ARG A 175 13.99 2.47 10.68
CA ARG A 175 15.28 2.14 11.33
C ARG A 175 15.08 1.26 12.55
N THR A 176 14.00 1.49 13.28
CA THR A 176 13.59 0.73 14.46
C THR A 176 12.69 -0.41 14.01
N PRO A 177 13.00 -1.67 14.31
CA PRO A 177 12.15 -2.82 13.99
C PRO A 177 10.73 -2.65 14.54
N LEU A 178 9.72 -3.17 13.86
CA LEU A 178 8.30 -2.98 14.22
C LEU A 178 7.90 -3.64 15.55
N PHE A 179 8.73 -4.54 16.09
CA PHE A 179 8.52 -5.20 17.37
C PHE A 179 9.03 -4.39 18.58
N GLU A 180 9.73 -3.27 18.36
CA GLU A 180 10.30 -2.47 19.44
C GLU A 180 9.25 -1.58 20.10
N GLU A 181 9.46 -1.32 21.41
CA GLU A 181 8.51 -0.57 22.25
C GLU A 181 8.32 0.88 21.81
N GLU A 182 9.26 1.45 21.08
CA GLU A 182 9.20 2.80 20.52
C GLU A 182 8.00 3.03 19.59
N TRP A 183 7.43 1.95 19.05
CA TRP A 183 6.24 2.02 18.20
C TRP A 183 4.91 1.94 18.95
N GLU A 184 4.90 1.64 20.25
CA GLU A 184 3.67 1.39 21.01
C GLU A 184 2.69 2.56 20.94
N GLU A 185 3.17 3.80 21.09
CA GLU A 185 2.31 4.98 20.99
C GLU A 185 1.72 5.16 19.59
N THR A 186 2.48 4.82 18.54
CA THR A 186 1.99 4.83 17.16
C THR A 186 0.84 3.85 16.97
N TRP A 187 1.01 2.61 17.45
CA TRP A 187 -0.02 1.58 17.33
C TRP A 187 -1.27 1.90 18.16
N ALA A 188 -1.08 2.39 19.37
CA ALA A 188 -2.18 2.86 20.23
C ALA A 188 -2.98 3.98 19.53
N THR A 189 -2.30 5.01 19.05
CA THR A 189 -2.92 6.15 18.38
C THR A 189 -3.69 5.74 17.12
N ALA A 190 -3.12 4.88 16.29
CA ALA A 190 -3.79 4.38 15.09
C ALA A 190 -5.06 3.59 15.44
N ALA A 191 -4.97 2.69 16.45
CA ALA A 191 -6.09 1.90 16.94
C ALA A 191 -7.23 2.76 17.53
N GLU A 192 -6.89 3.74 18.36
CA GLU A 192 -7.84 4.67 19.00
C GLU A 192 -8.52 5.58 17.97
N ALA A 193 -7.76 6.06 16.98
CA ALA A 193 -8.28 6.91 15.91
C ALA A 193 -9.05 6.13 14.83
N GLY A 194 -8.98 4.79 14.83
CA GLY A 194 -9.53 3.92 13.79
C GLY A 194 -8.89 4.18 12.43
N VAL A 195 -7.58 4.43 12.42
CA VAL A 195 -6.79 4.66 11.20
C VAL A 195 -6.08 3.37 10.80
N VAL A 196 -6.30 2.93 9.56
CA VAL A 196 -5.64 1.78 8.96
C VAL A 196 -4.22 2.15 8.57
N ILE A 197 -3.25 1.31 8.90
CA ILE A 197 -1.87 1.45 8.47
C ILE A 197 -1.68 0.66 7.17
N CYS A 198 -1.43 1.37 6.08
CA CYS A 198 -1.23 0.76 4.76
C CYS A 198 0.25 0.73 4.41
N GLY A 199 0.77 -0.43 4.09
CA GLY A 199 2.13 -0.60 3.61
C GLY A 199 2.12 -1.14 2.19
N HIS A 200 2.85 -0.50 1.29
CA HIS A 200 3.01 -1.04 -0.06
C HIS A 200 4.24 -1.93 -0.13
N LEU A 201 4.14 -3.00 -0.94
CA LEU A 201 5.27 -3.84 -1.29
C LEU A 201 6.49 -3.00 -1.71
N SER A 202 7.60 -3.13 -1.00
CA SER A 202 8.88 -2.56 -1.40
C SER A 202 10.06 -3.24 -0.72
N ILE A 203 11.20 -3.22 -1.38
CA ILE A 203 12.47 -3.59 -0.77
C ILE A 203 13.50 -2.50 -1.06
N PRO A 204 13.90 -1.71 -0.07
CA PRO A 204 14.97 -0.73 -0.21
C PRO A 204 16.26 -1.43 -0.62
N GLY A 205 16.94 -0.87 -1.61
CA GLY A 205 18.23 -1.42 -2.04
C GLY A 205 18.16 -2.77 -2.77
N GLY A 206 16.98 -3.20 -3.18
CA GLY A 206 16.81 -4.41 -3.99
C GLY A 206 17.68 -4.39 -5.25
N PRO A 207 17.98 -5.53 -5.87
CA PRO A 207 18.89 -5.66 -7.02
C PRO A 207 18.46 -4.87 -8.25
N ALA A 208 17.28 -4.28 -8.25
CA ALA A 208 16.85 -3.32 -9.27
C ALA A 208 17.83 -2.14 -9.42
N ASN A 209 18.48 -1.72 -8.32
CA ASN A 209 19.44 -0.62 -8.32
C ASN A 209 20.90 -1.07 -8.49
N ALA A 210 21.21 -2.34 -8.18
CA ALA A 210 22.61 -2.80 -8.09
C ALA A 210 23.19 -3.42 -9.37
N ALA A 211 22.42 -4.02 -10.23
CA ALA A 211 22.77 -4.52 -11.57
C ALA A 211 21.58 -5.23 -12.22
N PRO A 212 20.55 -4.50 -12.64
CA PRO A 212 19.21 -5.04 -12.87
C PRO A 212 19.08 -6.08 -13.97
N GLN A 213 20.09 -6.29 -14.76
CA GLN A 213 19.97 -7.13 -15.98
C GLN A 213 20.94 -8.32 -16.02
N ARG A 214 21.68 -8.58 -14.95
CA ARG A 214 22.64 -9.68 -14.97
C ARG A 214 22.04 -10.97 -14.41
N ARG A 215 22.07 -12.03 -15.24
CA ARG A 215 21.81 -13.43 -14.82
C ARG A 215 20.47 -13.66 -14.10
N GLY A 216 19.41 -12.99 -14.52
CA GLY A 216 18.08 -13.20 -13.92
C GLY A 216 17.87 -12.59 -12.53
N ALA A 217 18.79 -11.76 -12.04
CA ALA A 217 18.69 -11.18 -10.69
C ALA A 217 17.38 -10.40 -10.47
N ARG A 218 16.93 -9.63 -11.48
CA ARG A 218 15.66 -8.91 -11.42
C ARG A 218 14.45 -9.86 -11.30
N LEU A 219 14.42 -10.93 -12.09
CA LEU A 219 13.31 -11.89 -12.07
C LEU A 219 13.28 -12.67 -10.76
N ALA A 220 14.45 -13.09 -10.25
CA ALA A 220 14.57 -13.76 -8.96
C ALA A 220 14.06 -12.86 -7.82
N TRP A 221 14.45 -11.58 -7.84
CA TRP A 221 13.98 -10.59 -6.87
C TRP A 221 12.45 -10.40 -6.99
N ALA A 222 11.93 -10.12 -8.19
CA ALA A 222 10.51 -9.92 -8.42
C ALA A 222 9.66 -11.13 -7.99
N SER A 223 10.20 -12.34 -8.12
CA SER A 223 9.50 -13.57 -7.69
C SER A 223 9.35 -13.68 -6.17
N ALA A 224 10.24 -13.07 -5.38
CA ALA A 224 10.22 -13.17 -3.92
C ALA A 224 9.54 -11.96 -3.25
N VAL A 225 9.46 -10.83 -3.95
CA VAL A 225 8.97 -9.55 -3.42
C VAL A 225 7.61 -9.64 -2.75
N PRO A 226 6.58 -10.30 -3.31
CA PRO A 226 5.26 -10.37 -2.67
C PRO A 226 5.26 -10.98 -1.27
N MET A 227 6.22 -11.86 -0.98
CA MET A 227 6.32 -12.54 0.32
C MET A 227 7.14 -11.76 1.36
N THR A 228 7.76 -10.65 1.00
CA THR A 228 8.65 -9.90 1.93
C THR A 228 7.91 -9.28 3.10
N VAL A 229 6.64 -8.98 2.94
CA VAL A 229 5.75 -8.47 3.98
C VAL A 229 5.55 -9.45 5.13
N SER A 230 5.77 -10.74 4.90
CA SER A 230 5.63 -11.79 5.92
C SER A 230 6.49 -11.52 7.17
N ASN A 231 7.68 -10.92 6.99
CA ASN A 231 8.52 -10.56 8.12
C ASN A 231 7.89 -9.43 8.97
N ALA A 232 7.32 -8.40 8.35
CA ALA A 232 6.63 -7.32 9.07
C ALA A 232 5.39 -7.86 9.81
N ILE A 233 4.59 -8.68 9.15
CA ILE A 233 3.42 -9.34 9.75
C ILE A 233 3.83 -10.19 10.96
N GLY A 234 4.88 -11.00 10.81
CA GLY A 234 5.41 -11.81 11.90
C GLY A 234 5.88 -10.98 13.09
N GLN A 235 6.58 -9.86 12.84
CA GLN A 235 7.00 -8.92 13.88
C GLN A 235 5.80 -8.40 14.67
N LEU A 236 4.78 -7.88 14.00
CA LEU A 236 3.58 -7.31 14.63
C LEU A 236 2.82 -8.35 15.46
N ILE A 237 2.62 -9.55 14.93
CA ILE A 237 1.89 -10.62 15.61
C ILE A 237 2.67 -11.11 16.83
N PHE A 238 3.93 -11.54 16.66
CA PHE A 238 4.69 -12.16 17.77
C PHE A 238 5.13 -11.15 18.84
N ALA A 239 5.27 -9.87 18.52
CA ALA A 239 5.43 -8.82 19.51
C ALA A 239 4.13 -8.52 20.30
N GLY A 240 3.02 -9.14 19.94
CA GLY A 240 1.73 -8.96 20.63
C GLY A 240 1.09 -7.61 20.37
N VAL A 241 1.41 -6.94 19.26
CA VAL A 241 0.81 -5.64 18.90
C VAL A 241 -0.72 -5.78 18.81
N PHE A 242 -1.20 -6.77 18.08
CA PHE A 242 -2.64 -7.01 17.92
C PHE A 242 -3.32 -7.60 19.16
N GLU A 243 -2.58 -8.18 20.10
CA GLU A 243 -3.10 -8.54 21.42
C GLU A 243 -3.39 -7.31 22.26
N ARG A 244 -2.51 -6.30 22.20
CA ARG A 244 -2.68 -5.04 22.94
C ARG A 244 -3.65 -4.08 22.24
N TYR A 245 -3.66 -4.08 20.91
CA TYR A 245 -4.47 -3.18 20.08
C TYR A 245 -5.36 -3.97 19.11
N PRO A 246 -6.40 -4.66 19.58
CA PRO A 246 -7.19 -5.58 18.74
C PRO A 246 -8.01 -4.90 17.64
N SER A 247 -8.21 -3.58 17.69
CA SER A 247 -8.86 -2.79 16.64
C SER A 247 -7.89 -2.28 15.57
N LEU A 248 -6.57 -2.39 15.78
CA LEU A 248 -5.57 -1.95 14.82
C LEU A 248 -5.63 -2.80 13.55
N GLN A 249 -5.63 -2.14 12.39
CA GLN A 249 -5.67 -2.79 11.08
C GLN A 249 -4.43 -2.44 10.27
N PHE A 250 -3.84 -3.44 9.64
CA PHE A 250 -2.77 -3.30 8.66
C PHE A 250 -3.23 -3.81 7.29
N CYS A 251 -2.99 -3.02 6.25
CA CYS A 251 -3.19 -3.41 4.86
C CYS A 251 -1.84 -3.42 4.13
N PHE A 252 -1.49 -4.53 3.50
CA PHE A 252 -0.28 -4.64 2.68
C PHE A 252 -0.67 -4.83 1.22
N ALA A 253 -0.20 -3.90 0.38
CA ALA A 253 -0.58 -3.85 -1.01
C ALA A 253 0.40 -4.58 -1.94
N GLU A 254 -0.13 -5.07 -3.08
CA GLU A 254 0.57 -5.78 -4.17
C GLU A 254 1.28 -7.08 -3.71
N THR A 255 0.75 -7.71 -2.66
CA THR A 255 1.43 -8.83 -2.00
C THR A 255 1.07 -10.19 -2.54
N ARG A 256 0.05 -10.29 -3.41
CA ARG A 256 -0.58 -11.58 -3.73
C ARG A 256 -1.16 -12.22 -2.47
N ILE A 257 -1.87 -13.32 -2.60
CA ILE A 257 -2.53 -13.99 -1.46
C ILE A 257 -2.26 -15.50 -1.37
N GLY A 258 -1.81 -16.12 -2.45
CA GLY A 258 -1.64 -17.59 -2.50
C GLY A 258 -0.61 -18.16 -1.52
N TRP A 259 0.31 -17.35 -1.01
CA TRP A 259 1.29 -17.75 0.00
C TRP A 259 0.75 -17.65 1.45
N ALA A 260 -0.30 -16.88 1.66
CA ALA A 260 -0.78 -16.52 2.99
C ALA A 260 -1.28 -17.71 3.83
N PRO A 261 -2.01 -18.71 3.29
CA PRO A 261 -2.42 -19.88 4.07
C PRO A 261 -1.22 -20.68 4.60
N PHE A 262 -0.19 -20.87 3.79
CA PHE A 262 1.04 -21.53 4.25
C PHE A 262 1.70 -20.75 5.38
N PHE A 263 1.79 -19.43 5.24
CA PHE A 263 2.44 -18.58 6.23
C PHE A 263 1.67 -18.58 7.57
N ALA A 264 0.35 -18.51 7.51
CA ALA A 264 -0.53 -18.56 8.69
C ALA A 264 -0.34 -19.87 9.48
N ASP A 265 -0.42 -21.04 8.81
CA ASP A 265 -0.14 -22.34 9.45
C ASP A 265 1.29 -22.42 9.99
N TRP A 266 2.26 -21.88 9.24
CA TRP A 266 3.65 -21.88 9.68
C TRP A 266 3.87 -21.05 10.95
N MET A 267 3.23 -19.89 11.10
CA MET A 267 3.24 -19.11 12.34
C MET A 267 2.62 -19.88 13.51
N ASP A 268 1.46 -20.50 13.29
CA ASP A 268 0.81 -21.34 14.30
C ASP A 268 1.71 -22.49 14.75
N ARG A 269 2.42 -23.11 13.81
CA ARG A 269 3.41 -24.15 14.12
C ARG A 269 4.52 -23.64 15.02
N GLN A 270 5.03 -22.41 14.84
CA GLN A 270 6.05 -21.84 15.74
C GLN A 270 5.56 -21.76 17.17
N ILE A 271 4.31 -21.35 17.39
CA ILE A 271 3.71 -21.33 18.73
C ILE A 271 3.56 -22.74 19.31
N ARG A 272 3.09 -23.71 18.52
CA ARG A 272 2.94 -25.10 18.98
C ARG A 272 4.30 -25.70 19.38
N ILE A 273 5.36 -25.45 18.62
CA ILE A 273 6.72 -25.89 18.93
C ILE A 273 7.26 -25.15 20.15
N GLY A 274 7.11 -23.84 20.23
CA GLY A 274 7.63 -23.04 21.33
C GLY A 274 6.90 -23.24 22.67
N ARG A 275 5.63 -23.67 22.65
CA ARG A 275 4.86 -24.05 23.84
C ARG A 275 5.08 -25.49 24.27
N ALA A 276 5.55 -26.36 23.38
CA ALA A 276 5.96 -27.69 23.77
C ALA A 276 7.24 -27.59 24.63
N ASP A 277 7.31 -28.35 25.72
CA ASP A 277 8.52 -28.55 26.50
C ASP A 277 9.53 -29.38 25.67
N ASP A 278 10.08 -28.75 24.60
CA ASP A 278 11.07 -29.37 23.76
C ASP A 278 12.44 -29.31 24.48
N PRO A 279 12.99 -30.46 24.92
CA PRO A 279 14.28 -30.52 25.62
C PRO A 279 15.43 -29.92 24.79
N ARG A 280 15.29 -29.90 23.46
CA ARG A 280 16.30 -29.34 22.55
C ARG A 280 16.35 -27.80 22.62
N GLN A 281 15.27 -27.15 23.04
CA GLN A 281 15.24 -25.68 23.26
C GLN A 281 15.77 -25.31 24.65
N ALA A 282 15.70 -26.22 25.62
CA ALA A 282 16.22 -26.01 26.96
C ALA A 282 17.77 -25.91 27.05
N THR A 283 18.47 -26.36 26.01
CA THR A 283 19.94 -26.34 25.92
C THR A 283 20.53 -25.16 25.15
N SER A 284 19.69 -24.30 24.54
CA SER A 284 20.16 -23.09 23.86
C SER A 284 20.48 -22.02 24.92
N GLU A 285 21.63 -21.41 24.83
CA GLU A 285 22.03 -20.23 25.63
C GLU A 285 21.15 -18.97 25.30
N ARG A 286 20.17 -19.12 24.42
CA ARG A 286 19.24 -18.04 24.04
C ARG A 286 18.09 -18.00 25.03
N PRO A 287 17.76 -16.81 25.58
CA PRO A 287 16.50 -16.63 26.28
C PRO A 287 15.34 -17.12 25.42
N ARG A 288 14.38 -17.85 25.99
CA ARG A 288 13.13 -18.15 25.30
C ARG A 288 12.46 -16.80 25.02
N ASP A 289 12.11 -16.55 23.78
CA ASP A 289 11.24 -15.41 23.47
C ASP A 289 9.95 -15.56 24.29
N SER A 290 9.63 -14.53 25.05
CA SER A 290 8.37 -14.54 25.81
C SER A 290 7.21 -14.56 24.83
N VAL A 291 6.30 -15.52 24.96
CA VAL A 291 5.09 -15.55 24.14
C VAL A 291 4.16 -14.45 24.60
N LEU A 292 4.06 -13.36 23.82
CA LEU A 292 3.28 -12.17 24.14
C LEU A 292 1.82 -12.24 23.66
N ILE A 293 1.43 -13.35 23.02
CA ILE A 293 0.10 -13.52 22.44
C ILE A 293 -0.69 -14.64 23.13
N LYS A 294 -2.01 -14.48 23.23
CA LYS A 294 -2.93 -15.46 23.85
C LYS A 294 -3.63 -16.36 22.85
N LYS A 295 -3.94 -15.82 21.66
CA LYS A 295 -4.56 -16.55 20.55
C LYS A 295 -3.49 -17.18 19.66
N MET A 296 -3.92 -17.97 18.69
CA MET A 296 -3.03 -18.46 17.64
C MET A 296 -2.73 -17.34 16.63
N PRO A 297 -1.52 -17.29 16.04
CA PRO A 297 -1.15 -16.29 15.04
C PRO A 297 -2.15 -16.13 13.91
N THR A 298 -2.72 -17.22 13.40
CA THR A 298 -3.77 -17.19 12.37
C THR A 298 -4.99 -16.38 12.77
N GLU A 299 -5.38 -16.33 14.06
CA GLU A 299 -6.53 -15.55 14.52
C GLU A 299 -6.26 -14.03 14.41
N TYR A 300 -5.04 -13.57 14.76
CA TYR A 300 -4.64 -12.17 14.57
C TYR A 300 -4.48 -11.83 13.08
N PHE A 301 -3.91 -12.74 12.31
CA PHE A 301 -3.76 -12.57 10.87
C PHE A 301 -5.12 -12.33 10.21
N ARG A 302 -6.12 -13.15 10.51
CA ARG A 302 -7.49 -13.00 10.00
C ARG A 302 -8.17 -11.71 10.46
N GLN A 303 -7.89 -11.27 11.68
CA GLN A 303 -8.60 -10.14 12.29
C GLN A 303 -7.97 -8.79 11.92
N ASN A 304 -6.66 -8.73 11.75
CA ASN A 304 -5.91 -7.47 11.80
C ASN A 304 -5.10 -7.18 10.53
N VAL A 305 -4.97 -8.15 9.61
CA VAL A 305 -4.13 -8.02 8.41
C VAL A 305 -4.97 -8.20 7.15
N THR A 306 -4.78 -7.32 6.19
CA THR A 306 -5.33 -7.45 4.84
C THR A 306 -4.21 -7.41 3.80
N LEU A 307 -4.43 -8.09 2.68
CA LEU A 307 -3.48 -8.23 1.58
C LEU A 307 -4.18 -7.89 0.27
N THR A 308 -3.58 -7.05 -0.57
CA THR A 308 -4.13 -6.82 -1.91
C THR A 308 -3.50 -7.74 -2.96
N PHE A 309 -4.25 -8.01 -4.00
CA PHE A 309 -3.83 -8.76 -5.19
C PHE A 309 -4.58 -8.29 -6.43
N GLU A 310 -3.95 -8.37 -7.59
CA GLU A 310 -4.55 -8.13 -8.91
C GLU A 310 -5.01 -9.45 -9.54
N GLU A 311 -4.05 -10.35 -9.76
CA GLU A 311 -4.21 -11.70 -10.28
C GLU A 311 -3.42 -12.68 -9.41
N ASP A 312 -4.07 -13.73 -8.92
CA ASP A 312 -3.41 -14.79 -8.15
C ASP A 312 -4.16 -16.11 -8.34
N THR A 313 -3.77 -16.88 -9.34
CA THR A 313 -4.47 -18.12 -9.72
C THR A 313 -4.67 -19.07 -8.53
N TRP A 314 -3.64 -19.29 -7.72
CA TRP A 314 -3.72 -20.22 -6.59
C TRP A 314 -4.48 -19.61 -5.41
N GLY A 315 -4.24 -18.34 -5.14
CA GLY A 315 -4.95 -17.63 -4.07
C GLY A 315 -6.45 -17.59 -4.32
N VAL A 316 -6.87 -17.27 -5.53
CA VAL A 316 -8.28 -17.22 -5.90
C VAL A 316 -8.99 -18.57 -5.75
N HIS A 317 -8.34 -19.68 -6.14
CA HIS A 317 -8.91 -21.02 -5.95
C HIS A 317 -9.13 -21.38 -4.48
N LEU A 318 -8.45 -20.74 -3.57
CA LEU A 318 -8.55 -20.99 -2.14
C LEU A 318 -9.48 -20.01 -1.40
N LEU A 319 -10.08 -19.03 -2.09
CA LEU A 319 -10.92 -18.01 -1.46
C LEU A 319 -12.16 -18.58 -0.75
N ASP A 320 -12.78 -19.60 -1.34
CA ASP A 320 -13.95 -20.27 -0.75
C ASP A 320 -13.59 -21.39 0.24
N GLU A 321 -12.29 -21.67 0.44
CA GLU A 321 -11.85 -22.67 1.40
C GLU A 321 -11.76 -22.04 2.81
N PRO A 322 -12.63 -22.40 3.77
CA PRO A 322 -12.72 -21.73 5.07
C PRO A 322 -11.41 -21.77 5.87
N GLU A 323 -10.62 -22.83 5.70
CA GLU A 323 -9.34 -23.01 6.40
C GLU A 323 -8.21 -22.15 5.82
N SER A 324 -8.38 -21.64 4.59
CA SER A 324 -7.37 -20.81 3.93
C SER A 324 -7.19 -19.43 4.56
N CYS A 325 -8.18 -18.94 5.30
CA CYS A 325 -8.30 -17.56 5.82
C CYS A 325 -8.39 -16.45 4.75
N LEU A 326 -8.32 -16.78 3.45
CA LEU A 326 -8.17 -15.78 2.39
C LEU A 326 -9.39 -14.87 2.22
N ALA A 327 -10.61 -15.38 2.40
CA ALA A 327 -11.82 -14.54 2.34
C ALA A 327 -11.85 -13.44 3.41
N ASP A 328 -11.14 -13.64 4.53
CA ASP A 328 -11.06 -12.66 5.62
C ASP A 328 -9.98 -11.60 5.39
N VAL A 329 -8.91 -11.94 4.63
CA VAL A 329 -7.73 -11.08 4.50
C VAL A 329 -7.56 -10.47 3.11
N ALA A 330 -8.22 -11.01 2.08
CA ALA A 330 -8.02 -10.58 0.70
C ALA A 330 -8.82 -9.32 0.35
N LEU A 331 -8.16 -8.43 -0.40
CA LEU A 331 -8.73 -7.29 -1.10
C LEU A 331 -8.26 -7.30 -2.54
N TRP A 332 -9.17 -7.05 -3.46
CA TRP A 332 -8.78 -6.90 -4.85
C TRP A 332 -8.31 -5.47 -5.15
N GLY A 333 -7.23 -5.32 -5.92
CA GLY A 333 -6.71 -4.06 -6.41
C GLY A 333 -6.36 -4.15 -7.89
N GLY A 334 -6.68 -3.10 -8.65
CA GLY A 334 -6.45 -3.08 -10.10
C GLY A 334 -5.05 -2.66 -10.51
N ASP A 335 -4.28 -2.10 -9.60
CA ASP A 335 -2.92 -1.56 -9.83
C ASP A 335 -2.87 -0.48 -10.93
N PHE A 336 -3.95 0.31 -11.09
CA PHE A 336 -3.98 1.42 -12.05
C PHE A 336 -2.99 2.53 -11.63
N PRO A 337 -2.15 3.09 -12.53
CA PRO A 337 -2.10 2.89 -13.99
C PRO A 337 -0.97 1.96 -14.46
N HIS A 338 -0.44 1.08 -13.62
CA HIS A 338 0.68 0.23 -13.99
C HIS A 338 0.33 -0.71 -15.15
N PRO A 339 1.23 -0.92 -16.13
CA PRO A 339 0.95 -1.72 -17.32
C PRO A 339 0.63 -3.19 -17.05
N GLN A 340 1.12 -3.75 -15.93
CA GLN A 340 0.85 -5.11 -15.49
C GLN A 340 -0.49 -5.27 -14.77
N GLY A 341 -1.10 -4.17 -14.33
CA GLY A 341 -2.34 -4.18 -13.56
C GLY A 341 -3.57 -4.63 -14.34
N VAL A 342 -4.63 -4.96 -13.62
CA VAL A 342 -5.95 -5.38 -14.14
C VAL A 342 -6.90 -4.19 -14.08
N TRP A 343 -6.97 -3.40 -15.12
CA TRP A 343 -7.77 -2.17 -15.18
C TRP A 343 -8.15 -1.81 -16.62
N GLY A 344 -9.04 -0.85 -16.79
CA GLY A 344 -9.56 -0.35 -18.06
C GLY A 344 -11.05 -0.64 -18.21
N PRO A 345 -11.69 -0.16 -19.30
CA PRO A 345 -13.13 -0.34 -19.52
C PRO A 345 -13.61 -1.80 -19.61
N SER A 346 -12.71 -2.74 -19.94
CA SER A 346 -13.00 -4.18 -19.97
C SER A 346 -12.63 -4.91 -18.68
N VAL A 347 -12.46 -4.22 -17.57
CA VAL A 347 -12.10 -4.82 -16.27
C VAL A 347 -13.12 -5.84 -15.79
N ASP A 348 -14.41 -5.66 -16.10
CA ASP A 348 -15.47 -6.63 -15.75
C ASP A 348 -15.22 -8.02 -16.34
N GLU A 349 -14.82 -8.08 -17.63
CA GLU A 349 -14.48 -9.36 -18.28
C GLU A 349 -13.28 -10.04 -17.59
N LYS A 350 -12.31 -9.23 -17.18
CA LYS A 350 -11.13 -9.72 -16.46
C LYS A 350 -11.47 -10.19 -15.05
N LEU A 351 -12.34 -9.49 -14.34
CA LEU A 351 -12.82 -9.94 -13.03
C LEU A 351 -13.58 -11.26 -13.12
N ASP A 352 -14.40 -11.45 -14.16
CA ASP A 352 -15.07 -12.73 -14.40
C ASP A 352 -14.05 -13.87 -14.64
N GLU A 353 -12.96 -13.61 -15.36
CA GLU A 353 -11.87 -14.57 -15.55
C GLU A 353 -11.13 -14.87 -14.23
N VAL A 354 -10.72 -13.82 -13.51
CA VAL A 354 -9.95 -13.93 -12.26
C VAL A 354 -10.74 -14.70 -11.20
N PHE A 355 -12.02 -14.38 -11.03
CA PHE A 355 -12.88 -14.97 -10.01
C PHE A 355 -13.72 -16.17 -10.52
N ALA A 356 -13.32 -16.80 -11.63
CA ALA A 356 -14.03 -17.96 -12.15
C ALA A 356 -14.11 -19.09 -11.11
N GLY A 357 -15.34 -19.51 -10.78
CA GLY A 357 -15.59 -20.58 -9.80
C GLY A 357 -15.67 -20.14 -8.34
N VAL A 358 -15.39 -18.87 -8.02
CA VAL A 358 -15.56 -18.31 -6.66
C VAL A 358 -17.03 -17.98 -6.42
N SER A 359 -17.52 -18.22 -5.21
CA SER A 359 -18.90 -17.91 -4.82
C SER A 359 -19.20 -16.40 -4.89
N GLU A 360 -20.44 -16.04 -5.21
CA GLU A 360 -20.83 -14.62 -5.31
C GLU A 360 -20.69 -13.88 -3.96
N ALA A 361 -20.88 -14.59 -2.85
CA ALA A 361 -20.67 -14.00 -1.51
C ALA A 361 -19.22 -13.62 -1.28
N THR A 362 -18.28 -14.50 -1.63
CA THR A 362 -16.85 -14.24 -1.51
C THR A 362 -16.37 -13.18 -2.50
N LYS A 363 -16.85 -13.21 -3.76
CA LYS A 363 -16.56 -12.14 -4.73
C LYS A 363 -16.96 -10.78 -4.18
N ARG A 364 -18.19 -10.65 -3.69
CA ARG A 364 -18.70 -9.41 -3.13
C ARG A 364 -17.88 -8.97 -1.91
N ARG A 365 -17.49 -9.90 -1.04
CA ARG A 365 -16.63 -9.62 0.10
C ARG A 365 -15.29 -9.03 -0.33
N VAL A 366 -14.58 -9.69 -1.25
CA VAL A 366 -13.22 -9.34 -1.69
C VAL A 366 -13.19 -8.11 -2.60
N LEU A 367 -14.18 -7.98 -3.49
CA LEU A 367 -14.23 -6.87 -4.45
C LEU A 367 -14.78 -5.58 -3.85
N TYR A 368 -15.50 -5.65 -2.73
CA TYR A 368 -16.29 -4.51 -2.31
C TYR A 368 -16.41 -4.33 -0.79
N GLU A 369 -17.04 -5.29 -0.07
CA GLU A 369 -17.45 -5.06 1.32
C GLU A 369 -16.26 -4.82 2.25
N HIS A 370 -15.23 -5.63 2.12
CA HIS A 370 -14.06 -5.57 2.97
C HIS A 370 -13.28 -4.25 2.76
N ALA A 371 -13.10 -3.82 1.51
CA ALA A 371 -12.44 -2.55 1.21
C ALA A 371 -13.23 -1.34 1.73
N ALA A 372 -14.57 -1.37 1.65
CA ALA A 372 -15.45 -0.32 2.17
C ALA A 372 -15.37 -0.22 3.70
N GLU A 373 -15.39 -1.36 4.39
CA GLU A 373 -15.25 -1.43 5.86
C GLU A 373 -13.92 -0.86 6.32
N LEU A 374 -12.83 -1.26 5.65
CA LEU A 374 -11.48 -0.90 6.04
C LEU A 374 -11.15 0.58 5.79
N SER A 375 -11.45 1.08 4.60
CA SER A 375 -11.10 2.44 4.19
C SER A 375 -12.07 3.51 4.71
N GLY A 376 -13.26 3.12 5.15
CA GLY A 376 -14.34 4.03 5.51
C GLY A 376 -14.88 4.83 4.30
N ILE A 377 -14.57 4.40 3.08
CA ILE A 377 -15.11 4.97 1.86
C ILE A 377 -16.63 4.78 1.87
N ARG A 378 -17.34 5.89 1.72
CA ARG A 378 -18.81 5.84 1.61
C ARG A 378 -19.17 5.33 0.24
N VAL A 379 -19.76 4.15 0.22
CA VAL A 379 -20.33 3.61 -1.00
C VAL A 379 -21.78 4.09 -1.11
N PRO A 380 -22.24 4.53 -2.28
CA PRO A 380 -23.64 4.82 -2.49
C PRO A 380 -24.49 3.59 -2.12
N ALA A 381 -25.55 3.80 -1.33
CA ALA A 381 -26.53 2.75 -1.13
C ALA A 381 -27.04 2.32 -2.52
N GLU A 382 -27.15 1.03 -2.76
CA GLU A 382 -27.69 0.47 -4.00
C GLU A 382 -28.94 1.24 -4.40
N ALA A 383 -28.91 1.77 -5.63
CA ALA A 383 -30.08 2.37 -6.25
C ALA A 383 -30.96 1.27 -6.86
#